data_5c0db2c0fffd379d48cb55a7197be0db
#
_entry.id   5c0db2c0fffd379d48cb55a7197be0db
#
_cell.length_a   1.000
_cell.length_b   1.000
_cell.length_c   1.000
_cell.angle_alpha   90.00
_cell.angle_beta   90.00
_cell.angle_gamma   90.00
#
_symmetry.space_group_name_H-M   'P 1'
#
loop_
_entity.id
_entity.type
_entity.pdbx_description
1 polymer ?
#
loop_
_entity_poly.entity_id
_entity_poly.type
_entity_poly.pdbx_seq_one_letter_code
_entity_poly.pdbx_strand_id
1 'polypeptide(L)'
;MKTMKTLLSASLALTALSGCQPETEKPNILFLLVDDMQSDAIAALGNKNVYTPNIDGLIAEGVTFTRTYTNGALCGALSMPSRAMLMTGRGVFEVQSDGMKIPECMVTLPEQLRANGYQTFATGKWHSDHASFNRSFAAGENIFFGGMHPYEKNGHCSPRLHHYDKTGQYKETSFIGEEFSSKMFADAAIEFLSTAAKAQKPFMAFVSFTSPHDPRNQLPDYGKKYKAKDIILPTNFLPQHPFDNGELAIRDEQILPPPRTGEQLQEELALYYGMVSEVDEQIGRVLNALDATGERERTVIVFASDNGLAMGQNGLLGKQSLYEHSVGVPMLIIDPRSKKHGFKTDALCYLYDLYPTLCDIAGIEIPASVTGVSLKPLLEGTTDKLRDDIFLAYSNQQRALIKDDYKYIIYNVEGKITEQLFNLKK
;
A
#
# COMPACT_ATOMS: atom_id res chain seq x y z
N MET A 1 88.14 18.26 -26.25
CA MET A 1 87.57 17.84 -24.99
C MET A 1 86.21 18.50 -24.89
N LYS A 2 85.11 17.74 -25.15
CA LYS A 2 83.74 18.20 -25.04
C LYS A 2 83.00 17.29 -24.02
N THR A 3 82.66 17.87 -22.91
CA THR A 3 81.93 17.24 -21.84
C THR A 3 80.42 17.10 -22.19
N MET A 4 79.93 15.91 -22.25
CA MET A 4 78.57 15.59 -22.52
C MET A 4 77.82 15.54 -21.17
N LYS A 5 76.82 16.42 -20.95
CA LYS A 5 75.91 16.40 -19.79
C LYS A 5 74.76 15.50 -20.10
N THR A 6 74.61 14.44 -19.34
CA THR A 6 73.47 13.50 -19.34
C THR A 6 72.35 14.12 -18.54
N LEU A 7 71.16 14.38 -19.14
CA LEU A 7 69.94 14.75 -18.50
C LEU A 7 69.17 13.46 -18.10
N LEU A 8 68.97 13.23 -16.80
CA LEU A 8 68.07 12.22 -16.28
C LEU A 8 66.63 12.79 -16.26
N SER A 9 65.77 12.23 -17.07
CA SER A 9 64.33 12.51 -17.04
C SER A 9 63.66 11.62 -15.97
N ALA A 10 63.22 12.19 -14.88
CA ALA A 10 62.39 11.51 -13.90
C ALA A 10 60.93 11.55 -14.33
N SER A 11 60.41 10.43 -14.80
CA SER A 11 58.95 10.27 -15.05
C SER A 11 58.20 10.02 -13.76
N LEU A 12 57.42 11.02 -13.30
CA LEU A 12 56.48 10.87 -12.20
C LEU A 12 55.26 10.06 -12.69
N ALA A 13 55.13 8.81 -12.32
CA ALA A 13 53.89 8.03 -12.51
C ALA A 13 52.86 8.49 -11.48
N LEU A 14 51.86 9.25 -11.92
CA LEU A 14 50.66 9.54 -11.13
C LEU A 14 49.80 8.27 -11.15
N THR A 15 49.87 7.47 -10.05
CA THR A 15 48.87 6.43 -9.76
C THR A 15 47.60 7.12 -9.32
N ALA A 16 46.60 7.18 -10.21
CA ALA A 16 45.23 7.52 -9.85
C ALA A 16 44.70 6.45 -8.91
N LEU A 17 44.68 6.74 -7.60
CA LEU A 17 43.90 6.03 -6.64
C LEU A 17 42.40 6.31 -6.98
N SER A 18 41.80 5.45 -7.78
CA SER A 18 40.36 5.36 -7.89
C SER A 18 39.88 4.97 -6.48
N GLY A 19 39.47 5.95 -5.68
CA GLY A 19 38.81 5.73 -4.43
C GLY A 19 37.54 4.95 -4.71
N CYS A 20 37.55 3.66 -4.40
CA CYS A 20 36.35 2.87 -4.29
C CYS A 20 35.51 3.54 -3.19
N GLN A 21 34.50 4.33 -3.55
CA GLN A 21 33.51 4.73 -2.57
C GLN A 21 32.92 3.44 -2.03
N PRO A 22 32.80 3.28 -0.70
CA PRO A 22 32.15 2.09 -0.16
C PRO A 22 30.76 2.03 -0.78
N GLU A 23 30.47 0.92 -1.45
CA GLU A 23 29.14 0.62 -1.99
C GLU A 23 28.17 0.74 -0.83
N THR A 24 27.28 1.73 -0.87
CA THR A 24 26.32 1.93 0.22
C THR A 24 25.48 0.67 0.32
N GLU A 25 25.55 0.02 1.47
CA GLU A 25 24.86 -1.25 1.70
C GLU A 25 23.35 -1.07 1.44
N LYS A 26 22.81 -1.91 0.54
CA LYS A 26 21.39 -1.86 0.15
C LYS A 26 20.52 -2.16 1.38
N PRO A 27 19.51 -1.33 1.69
CA PRO A 27 18.64 -1.59 2.83
C PRO A 27 17.73 -2.78 2.57
N ASN A 28 17.29 -3.44 3.61
CA ASN A 28 16.13 -4.32 3.55
C ASN A 28 14.85 -3.48 3.36
N ILE A 29 13.79 -4.12 2.86
CA ILE A 29 12.48 -3.49 2.66
C ILE A 29 11.41 -4.37 3.30
N LEU A 30 10.68 -3.84 4.27
CA LEU A 30 9.46 -4.42 4.80
C LEU A 30 8.28 -3.60 4.31
N PHE A 31 7.46 -4.17 3.43
CA PHE A 31 6.28 -3.52 2.86
C PHE A 31 5.01 -4.12 3.49
N LEU A 32 4.32 -3.32 4.28
CA LEU A 32 3.05 -3.66 4.95
C LEU A 32 1.91 -2.99 4.18
N LEU A 33 1.11 -3.78 3.48
CA LEU A 33 -0.05 -3.31 2.72
C LEU A 33 -1.33 -3.86 3.36
N VAL A 34 -2.29 -2.98 3.63
CA VAL A 34 -3.63 -3.35 4.09
C VAL A 34 -4.66 -3.13 2.98
N ASP A 35 -5.85 -3.70 3.13
CA ASP A 35 -6.91 -3.72 2.10
C ASP A 35 -8.15 -2.96 2.62
N ASP A 36 -8.59 -1.93 1.91
CA ASP A 36 -9.76 -1.12 2.24
C ASP A 36 -9.63 -0.29 3.55
N MET A 37 -8.43 0.14 3.93
CA MET A 37 -8.27 0.98 5.11
C MET A 37 -8.35 2.47 4.74
N GLN A 38 -9.33 3.17 5.31
CA GLN A 38 -9.43 4.63 5.21
C GLN A 38 -8.26 5.31 5.89
N SER A 39 -7.83 6.46 5.37
CA SER A 39 -6.82 7.30 6.04
C SER A 39 -7.25 7.77 7.44
N ASP A 40 -8.56 7.97 7.64
CA ASP A 40 -9.14 8.37 8.91
C ASP A 40 -9.47 7.18 9.84
N ALA A 41 -9.15 5.94 9.46
CA ALA A 41 -9.27 4.76 10.33
C ALA A 41 -8.03 4.52 11.21
N ILE A 42 -7.23 5.56 11.49
CA ILE A 42 -6.00 5.49 12.28
C ILE A 42 -6.05 6.53 13.41
N ALA A 43 -5.75 6.11 14.65
CA ALA A 43 -5.90 6.97 15.83
C ALA A 43 -4.96 8.19 15.79
N ALA A 44 -3.70 8.03 15.42
CA ALA A 44 -2.72 9.12 15.28
C ALA A 44 -3.05 10.12 14.15
N LEU A 45 -3.98 9.77 13.25
CA LEU A 45 -4.50 10.66 12.22
C LEU A 45 -5.82 11.36 12.62
N GLY A 46 -6.30 11.12 13.85
CA GLY A 46 -7.38 11.88 14.47
C GLY A 46 -8.65 11.08 14.78
N ASN A 47 -8.72 9.81 14.46
CA ASN A 47 -9.88 8.98 14.78
C ASN A 47 -9.90 8.56 16.26
N LYS A 48 -10.88 9.05 17.00
CA LYS A 48 -11.04 8.73 18.43
C LYS A 48 -11.79 7.42 18.68
N ASN A 49 -12.37 6.83 17.64
CA ASN A 49 -13.12 5.57 17.77
C ASN A 49 -12.23 4.32 17.68
N VAL A 50 -11.03 4.44 17.12
CA VAL A 50 -10.19 3.30 16.77
C VAL A 50 -8.95 3.21 17.65
N TYR A 51 -8.39 2.02 17.79
CA TYR A 51 -7.17 1.76 18.54
C TYR A 51 -6.13 1.09 17.64
N THR A 52 -5.04 1.81 17.32
CA THR A 52 -4.00 1.42 16.35
C THR A 52 -2.60 1.73 16.88
N PRO A 53 -2.20 1.21 18.07
CA PRO A 53 -0.97 1.63 18.72
C PRO A 53 0.30 1.31 17.92
N ASN A 54 0.31 0.25 17.13
CA ASN A 54 1.48 -0.14 16.32
C ASN A 54 1.62 0.74 15.08
N ILE A 55 0.53 1.03 14.37
CA ILE A 55 0.52 1.99 13.25
C ILE A 55 0.81 3.41 13.76
N ASP A 56 0.28 3.79 14.93
CA ASP A 56 0.57 5.07 15.58
C ASP A 56 2.07 5.21 15.89
N GLY A 57 2.71 4.10 16.33
CA GLY A 57 4.16 4.02 16.51
C GLY A 57 4.93 4.27 15.21
N LEU A 58 4.51 3.64 14.11
CA LEU A 58 5.12 3.87 12.79
C LEU A 58 4.96 5.33 12.33
N ILE A 59 3.80 5.97 12.61
CA ILE A 59 3.58 7.40 12.32
C ILE A 59 4.50 8.29 13.13
N ALA A 60 4.76 7.93 14.38
CA ALA A 60 5.67 8.67 15.25
C ALA A 60 7.15 8.55 14.83
N GLU A 61 7.52 7.48 14.14
CA GLU A 61 8.88 7.23 13.66
C GLU A 61 9.11 7.74 12.22
N GLY A 62 8.13 7.60 11.34
CA GLY A 62 8.30 7.79 9.90
C GLY A 62 7.92 9.15 9.35
N VAL A 63 7.98 9.25 8.04
CA VAL A 63 7.39 10.35 7.26
C VAL A 63 6.02 9.91 6.78
N THR A 64 4.98 10.59 7.23
CA THR A 64 3.59 10.33 6.85
C THR A 64 3.15 11.27 5.73
N PHE A 65 2.61 10.71 4.66
CA PHE A 65 2.09 11.43 3.50
C PHE A 65 0.58 11.55 3.65
N THR A 66 0.10 12.74 4.01
CA THR A 66 -1.32 12.97 4.35
C THR A 66 -2.21 13.17 3.13
N ARG A 67 -1.63 13.36 1.94
CA ARG A 67 -2.35 13.55 0.67
C ARG A 67 -1.86 12.56 -0.39
N THR A 68 -1.96 11.27 -0.07
CA THR A 68 -1.66 10.17 -0.98
C THR A 68 -2.93 9.63 -1.59
N TYR A 69 -2.87 9.38 -2.90
CA TYR A 69 -4.05 8.92 -3.65
C TYR A 69 -3.74 7.66 -4.46
N THR A 70 -4.66 6.69 -4.46
CA THR A 70 -4.73 5.77 -5.60
C THR A 70 -5.21 6.54 -6.83
N ASN A 71 -4.81 6.14 -8.03
CA ASN A 71 -5.17 6.89 -9.25
C ASN A 71 -6.62 6.58 -9.72
N GLY A 72 -7.35 5.75 -8.96
CA GLY A 72 -8.68 5.27 -9.30
C GLY A 72 -8.66 3.93 -10.02
N ALA A 73 -9.64 3.70 -10.92
CA ALA A 73 -9.77 2.45 -11.67
C ALA A 73 -10.57 2.67 -12.97
N LEU A 74 -10.33 1.87 -14.00
CA LEU A 74 -11.14 1.87 -15.23
C LEU A 74 -12.14 0.69 -15.29
N CYS A 75 -12.35 0.02 -14.17
CA CYS A 75 -13.29 -1.09 -13.98
C CYS A 75 -14.03 -0.95 -12.65
N GLY A 76 -15.00 -1.84 -12.38
CA GLY A 76 -15.81 -1.84 -11.16
C GLY A 76 -15.07 -2.23 -9.86
N ALA A 77 -13.75 -2.34 -9.87
CA ALA A 77 -12.93 -2.67 -8.71
C ALA A 77 -11.83 -1.62 -8.53
N LEU A 78 -11.44 -1.30 -7.28
CA LEU A 78 -10.30 -0.40 -6.99
C LEU A 78 -9.05 -1.16 -6.58
N SER A 79 -9.15 -2.19 -5.74
CA SER A 79 -7.99 -2.88 -5.16
C SER A 79 -7.10 -3.50 -6.22
N MET A 80 -7.68 -4.20 -7.21
CA MET A 80 -6.91 -4.92 -8.22
C MET A 80 -6.11 -3.97 -9.12
N PRO A 81 -6.69 -2.93 -9.75
CA PRO A 81 -5.89 -1.96 -10.52
C PRO A 81 -4.95 -1.14 -9.64
N SER A 82 -5.31 -0.78 -8.42
CA SER A 82 -4.40 -0.08 -7.51
C SER A 82 -3.15 -0.89 -7.21
N ARG A 83 -3.28 -2.20 -6.94
CA ARG A 83 -2.15 -3.11 -6.73
C ARG A 83 -1.29 -3.26 -7.99
N ALA A 84 -1.90 -3.35 -9.17
CA ALA A 84 -1.18 -3.39 -10.43
C ALA A 84 -0.39 -2.07 -10.68
N MET A 85 -0.99 -0.91 -10.41
CA MET A 85 -0.32 0.39 -10.47
C MET A 85 0.86 0.47 -9.50
N LEU A 86 0.65 0.07 -8.25
CA LEU A 86 1.69 0.03 -7.21
C LEU A 86 2.87 -0.85 -7.64
N MET A 87 2.59 -2.05 -8.14
CA MET A 87 3.61 -3.01 -8.53
C MET A 87 4.38 -2.62 -9.81
N THR A 88 3.78 -1.82 -10.69
CA THR A 88 4.40 -1.42 -11.96
C THR A 88 4.92 0.03 -11.96
N GLY A 89 4.58 0.83 -10.95
CA GLY A 89 4.92 2.25 -10.90
C GLY A 89 4.26 3.09 -11.99
N ARG A 90 3.05 2.69 -12.44
CA ARG A 90 2.33 3.28 -13.58
C ARG A 90 0.94 3.75 -13.21
N GLY A 91 0.45 4.76 -13.89
CA GLY A 91 -0.89 5.30 -13.69
C GLY A 91 -2.00 4.45 -14.30
N VAL A 92 -3.26 4.79 -13.96
CA VAL A 92 -4.47 4.04 -14.29
C VAL A 92 -4.71 3.83 -15.80
N PHE A 93 -4.23 4.73 -16.66
CA PHE A 93 -4.36 4.62 -18.11
C PHE A 93 -3.25 3.78 -18.77
N GLU A 94 -2.24 3.38 -18.02
CA GLU A 94 -1.07 2.67 -18.51
C GLU A 94 -1.05 1.20 -18.10
N VAL A 95 -1.78 0.83 -17.04
CA VAL A 95 -2.01 -0.56 -16.65
C VAL A 95 -3.21 -1.14 -17.39
N GLN A 96 -3.37 -2.47 -17.42
CA GLN A 96 -4.62 -3.06 -17.89
C GLN A 96 -5.79 -2.57 -17.02
N SER A 97 -6.94 -2.34 -17.65
CA SER A 97 -8.08 -1.68 -17.02
C SER A 97 -8.53 -2.31 -15.69
N ASP A 98 -8.44 -3.65 -15.60
CA ASP A 98 -8.83 -4.41 -14.41
C ASP A 98 -7.65 -4.78 -13.50
N GLY A 99 -6.39 -4.65 -13.95
CA GLY A 99 -5.21 -5.08 -13.19
C GLY A 99 -5.08 -6.59 -12.99
N MET A 100 -5.94 -7.40 -13.62
CA MET A 100 -5.97 -8.86 -13.46
C MET A 100 -4.69 -9.52 -13.97
N LYS A 101 -4.09 -8.95 -15.01
CA LYS A 101 -2.81 -9.39 -15.56
C LYS A 101 -1.81 -8.25 -15.56
N ILE A 102 -0.61 -8.54 -15.11
CA ILE A 102 0.52 -7.63 -15.25
C ILE A 102 1.41 -8.19 -16.37
N PRO A 103 1.41 -7.59 -17.58
CA PRO A 103 2.19 -8.06 -18.72
C PRO A 103 3.69 -8.13 -18.42
N GLU A 104 4.41 -9.05 -19.06
CA GLU A 104 5.86 -9.24 -18.86
C GLU A 104 6.69 -7.99 -19.21
N CYS A 105 6.20 -7.17 -20.13
CA CYS A 105 6.84 -5.89 -20.47
C CYS A 105 6.74 -4.82 -19.37
N MET A 106 5.93 -5.06 -18.33
CA MET A 106 5.81 -4.22 -17.14
C MET A 106 6.57 -4.88 -16.00
N VAL A 107 7.83 -4.52 -15.83
CA VAL A 107 8.68 -5.02 -14.74
C VAL A 107 8.08 -4.58 -13.40
N THR A 108 7.81 -5.54 -12.51
CA THR A 108 7.28 -5.23 -11.18
C THR A 108 8.37 -4.78 -10.22
N LEU A 109 8.02 -4.02 -9.17
CA LEU A 109 8.98 -3.57 -8.16
C LEU A 109 9.76 -4.75 -7.53
N PRO A 110 9.11 -5.85 -7.06
CA PRO A 110 9.89 -6.97 -6.53
C PRO A 110 10.77 -7.64 -7.58
N GLU A 111 10.35 -7.69 -8.85
CA GLU A 111 11.15 -8.22 -9.96
C GLU A 111 12.41 -7.37 -10.19
N GLN A 112 12.27 -6.03 -10.18
CA GLN A 112 13.40 -5.10 -10.29
C GLN A 112 14.36 -5.24 -9.10
N LEU A 113 13.85 -5.35 -7.88
CA LEU A 113 14.66 -5.59 -6.69
C LEU A 113 15.39 -6.93 -6.75
N ARG A 114 14.68 -8.00 -7.17
CA ARG A 114 15.25 -9.34 -7.32
C ARG A 114 16.37 -9.37 -8.35
N ALA A 115 16.21 -8.69 -9.49
CA ALA A 115 17.25 -8.56 -10.51
C ALA A 115 18.50 -7.83 -9.96
N ASN A 116 18.36 -7.04 -8.91
CA ASN A 116 19.42 -6.31 -8.22
C ASN A 116 19.90 -6.96 -6.91
N GLY A 117 19.65 -8.27 -6.73
CA GLY A 117 20.24 -9.09 -5.68
C GLY A 117 19.40 -9.23 -4.40
N TYR A 118 18.17 -8.68 -4.35
CA TYR A 118 17.27 -8.86 -3.23
C TYR A 118 16.68 -10.28 -3.17
N GLN A 119 16.50 -10.79 -1.95
CA GLN A 119 15.61 -11.90 -1.69
C GLN A 119 14.17 -11.35 -1.62
N THR A 120 13.28 -11.79 -2.51
CA THR A 120 11.90 -11.30 -2.55
C THR A 120 10.95 -12.36 -2.04
N PHE A 121 10.12 -11.99 -1.07
CA PHE A 121 9.12 -12.83 -0.42
C PHE A 121 7.77 -12.12 -0.37
N ALA A 122 6.68 -12.87 -0.52
CA ALA A 122 5.33 -12.35 -0.32
C ALA A 122 4.45 -13.30 0.49
N THR A 123 3.56 -12.70 1.29
CA THR A 123 2.46 -13.36 1.96
C THR A 123 1.19 -12.52 1.85
N GLY A 124 0.02 -13.17 1.80
CA GLY A 124 -1.27 -12.50 1.71
C GLY A 124 -1.73 -12.18 0.28
N LYS A 125 -2.47 -11.10 0.13
CA LYS A 125 -3.22 -10.76 -1.09
C LYS A 125 -2.32 -10.25 -2.21
N TRP A 126 -2.33 -10.97 -3.35
CA TRP A 126 -1.74 -10.50 -4.61
C TRP A 126 -2.76 -9.80 -5.50
N HIS A 127 -3.89 -10.45 -5.76
CA HIS A 127 -5.02 -9.96 -6.54
C HIS A 127 -4.68 -9.70 -8.02
N SER A 128 -3.74 -10.48 -8.60
CA SER A 128 -3.40 -10.49 -10.01
C SER A 128 -3.03 -11.91 -10.44
N ASP A 129 -2.51 -12.09 -11.65
CA ASP A 129 -2.19 -13.42 -12.20
C ASP A 129 -0.99 -14.11 -11.52
N HIS A 130 -0.98 -15.44 -11.60
CA HIS A 130 0.07 -16.28 -11.03
C HIS A 130 1.44 -16.03 -11.67
N ALA A 131 1.49 -15.78 -12.99
CA ALA A 131 2.75 -15.58 -13.71
C ALA A 131 3.46 -14.30 -13.23
N SER A 132 2.70 -13.20 -13.02
CA SER A 132 3.25 -11.96 -12.47
C SER A 132 3.71 -12.13 -11.02
N PHE A 133 3.04 -12.96 -10.21
CA PHE A 133 3.50 -13.30 -8.86
C PHE A 133 4.86 -14.01 -8.89
N ASN A 134 4.98 -15.07 -9.69
CA ASN A 134 6.21 -15.89 -9.72
C ASN A 134 7.44 -15.18 -10.29
N ARG A 135 7.26 -14.26 -11.24
CA ARG A 135 8.39 -13.44 -11.71
C ARG A 135 8.78 -12.37 -10.69
N SER A 136 7.84 -11.92 -9.85
CA SER A 136 8.05 -10.94 -8.80
C SER A 136 8.79 -11.53 -7.59
N PHE A 137 8.33 -12.67 -7.08
CA PHE A 137 8.79 -13.23 -5.82
C PHE A 137 9.53 -14.54 -6.00
N ALA A 138 10.66 -14.69 -5.27
CA ALA A 138 11.45 -15.89 -5.24
C ALA A 138 10.92 -16.93 -4.23
N ALA A 139 10.10 -16.47 -3.27
CA ALA A 139 9.47 -17.27 -2.23
C ALA A 139 8.14 -16.63 -1.80
N GLY A 140 7.31 -17.39 -1.15
CA GLY A 140 6.06 -16.93 -0.58
C GLY A 140 5.40 -18.00 0.27
N GLU A 141 4.46 -17.59 1.12
CA GLU A 141 3.65 -18.51 1.92
C GLU A 141 2.32 -17.86 2.24
N ASN A 142 1.27 -18.67 2.43
CA ASN A 142 -0.08 -18.18 2.70
C ASN A 142 -0.57 -17.17 1.64
N ILE A 143 -0.39 -17.49 0.35
CA ILE A 143 -0.66 -16.57 -0.75
C ILE A 143 -2.16 -16.56 -1.06
N PHE A 144 -2.76 -15.36 -1.19
CA PHE A 144 -4.15 -15.17 -1.56
C PHE A 144 -4.24 -14.49 -2.94
N PHE A 145 -4.73 -15.21 -3.95
CA PHE A 145 -4.91 -14.69 -5.31
C PHE A 145 -6.28 -14.06 -5.55
N GLY A 146 -7.24 -14.30 -4.64
CA GLY A 146 -8.60 -13.77 -4.77
C GLY A 146 -8.73 -12.29 -4.37
N GLY A 147 -9.90 -11.74 -4.66
CA GLY A 147 -10.25 -10.37 -4.25
C GLY A 147 -10.77 -10.27 -2.82
N MET A 148 -11.54 -11.28 -2.38
CA MET A 148 -12.28 -11.29 -1.12
C MET A 148 -12.44 -12.74 -0.62
N HIS A 149 -12.40 -12.93 0.69
CA HIS A 149 -12.76 -14.22 1.30
C HIS A 149 -14.28 -14.41 1.28
N PRO A 150 -14.79 -15.60 0.83
CA PRO A 150 -16.22 -15.82 0.71
C PRO A 150 -16.95 -15.83 2.06
N TYR A 151 -18.05 -15.10 2.17
CA TYR A 151 -18.92 -15.06 3.37
C TYR A 151 -19.41 -16.44 3.79
N GLU A 152 -19.86 -17.25 2.81
CA GLU A 152 -20.44 -18.58 3.03
C GLU A 152 -19.42 -19.59 3.55
N LYS A 153 -18.14 -19.21 3.55
CA LYS A 153 -17.02 -20.05 3.98
C LYS A 153 -16.29 -19.47 5.18
N ASN A 154 -17.01 -18.74 6.03
CA ASN A 154 -16.46 -18.15 7.25
C ASN A 154 -15.44 -17.00 7.04
N GLY A 155 -15.37 -16.45 5.84
CA GLY A 155 -14.56 -15.27 5.52
C GLY A 155 -13.08 -15.40 5.90
N HIS A 156 -12.59 -14.42 6.63
CA HIS A 156 -11.19 -14.38 7.09
C HIS A 156 -10.82 -15.46 8.10
N CYS A 157 -11.81 -16.08 8.77
CA CYS A 157 -11.55 -17.15 9.75
C CYS A 157 -11.26 -18.52 9.11
N SER A 158 -11.49 -18.68 7.82
CA SER A 158 -11.17 -19.91 7.07
C SER A 158 -10.69 -19.54 5.67
N PRO A 159 -9.55 -18.80 5.56
CA PRO A 159 -9.09 -18.28 4.29
C PRO A 159 -8.63 -19.40 3.36
N ARG A 160 -8.98 -19.30 2.08
CA ARG A 160 -8.42 -20.19 1.06
C ARG A 160 -7.13 -19.60 0.55
N LEU A 161 -6.02 -20.25 0.84
CA LEU A 161 -4.66 -19.81 0.58
C LEU A 161 -3.91 -20.80 -0.30
N HIS A 162 -2.71 -20.42 -0.74
CA HIS A 162 -1.81 -21.25 -1.51
C HIS A 162 -0.40 -21.25 -0.88
N HIS A 163 0.24 -22.41 -0.88
CA HIS A 163 1.69 -22.50 -0.70
C HIS A 163 2.39 -22.02 -1.98
N TYR A 164 3.63 -21.56 -1.85
CA TYR A 164 4.41 -21.12 -3.00
C TYR A 164 4.69 -22.28 -3.96
N ASP A 165 4.38 -22.06 -5.24
CA ASP A 165 4.65 -23.02 -6.30
C ASP A 165 5.66 -22.45 -7.30
N LYS A 166 6.87 -23.04 -7.32
CA LYS A 166 7.95 -22.63 -8.26
C LYS A 166 7.56 -22.78 -9.73
N THR A 167 6.60 -23.65 -10.04
CA THR A 167 6.11 -23.83 -11.42
C THR A 167 5.16 -22.74 -11.86
N GLY A 168 4.61 -21.96 -10.92
CA GLY A 168 3.66 -20.88 -11.17
C GLY A 168 2.24 -21.35 -11.53
N GLN A 169 1.95 -22.65 -11.41
CA GLN A 169 0.63 -23.18 -11.79
C GLN A 169 -0.39 -23.12 -10.65
N TYR A 170 0.05 -23.27 -9.39
CA TYR A 170 -0.76 -23.22 -8.16
C TYR A 170 -1.96 -24.19 -8.11
N LYS A 171 -1.97 -25.18 -8.98
CA LYS A 171 -3.10 -26.11 -9.14
C LYS A 171 -3.32 -27.00 -7.91
N GLU A 172 -2.23 -27.45 -7.29
CA GLU A 172 -2.23 -28.42 -6.20
C GLU A 172 -1.85 -27.79 -4.83
N THR A 173 -1.65 -26.47 -4.76
CA THR A 173 -1.10 -25.80 -3.57
C THR A 173 -2.15 -25.12 -2.71
N SER A 174 -3.45 -25.20 -3.10
CA SER A 174 -4.55 -24.58 -2.38
C SER A 174 -4.89 -25.34 -1.10
N PHE A 175 -5.05 -24.61 0.00
CA PHE A 175 -5.53 -25.15 1.28
C PHE A 175 -6.48 -24.17 1.96
N ILE A 176 -7.15 -24.61 3.02
CA ILE A 176 -8.00 -23.77 3.86
C ILE A 176 -7.25 -23.52 5.16
N GLY A 177 -7.03 -22.26 5.49
CA GLY A 177 -6.42 -21.87 6.75
C GLY A 177 -7.37 -22.10 7.93
N GLU A 178 -6.80 -22.39 9.09
CA GLU A 178 -7.53 -22.71 10.33
C GLU A 178 -7.55 -21.53 11.31
N GLU A 179 -6.87 -20.43 10.97
CA GLU A 179 -6.78 -19.23 11.77
C GLU A 179 -7.17 -17.99 10.96
N PHE A 180 -7.34 -16.86 11.64
CA PHE A 180 -7.66 -15.60 10.98
C PHE A 180 -6.57 -15.20 9.98
N SER A 181 -6.97 -14.75 8.80
CA SER A 181 -6.06 -14.53 7.66
C SER A 181 -4.87 -13.62 8.00
N SER A 182 -5.11 -12.51 8.71
CA SER A 182 -4.02 -11.58 9.08
C SER A 182 -2.97 -12.23 9.99
N LYS A 183 -3.41 -13.09 10.93
CA LYS A 183 -2.49 -13.84 11.79
C LYS A 183 -1.62 -14.78 10.96
N MET A 184 -2.21 -15.53 10.02
CA MET A 184 -1.48 -16.44 9.15
C MET A 184 -0.45 -15.71 8.27
N PHE A 185 -0.80 -14.52 7.76
CA PHE A 185 0.14 -13.70 6.99
C PHE A 185 1.27 -13.18 7.86
N ALA A 186 0.98 -12.72 9.08
CA ALA A 186 2.01 -12.29 10.03
C ALA A 186 2.95 -13.45 10.41
N ASP A 187 2.42 -14.64 10.67
CA ASP A 187 3.23 -15.83 11.01
C ASP A 187 4.21 -16.17 9.88
N ALA A 188 3.75 -16.16 8.62
CA ALA A 188 4.61 -16.39 7.45
C ALA A 188 5.70 -15.32 7.28
N ALA A 189 5.36 -14.05 7.52
CA ALA A 189 6.32 -12.95 7.48
C ALA A 189 7.38 -13.08 8.59
N ILE A 190 6.98 -13.43 9.81
CA ILE A 190 7.87 -13.65 10.97
C ILE A 190 8.87 -14.78 10.68
N GLU A 191 8.40 -15.88 10.13
CA GLU A 191 9.27 -17.01 9.75
C GLU A 191 10.27 -16.59 8.68
N PHE A 192 9.81 -15.88 7.63
CA PHE A 192 10.70 -15.35 6.60
C PHE A 192 11.75 -14.40 7.17
N LEU A 193 11.39 -13.41 7.98
CA LEU A 193 12.31 -12.43 8.57
C LEU A 193 13.40 -13.12 9.39
N SER A 194 13.03 -14.14 10.21
CA SER A 194 13.98 -14.90 11.03
C SER A 194 15.02 -15.66 10.20
N THR A 195 14.66 -16.02 8.97
CA THR A 195 15.52 -16.78 8.04
C THR A 195 16.35 -15.82 7.18
N ALA A 196 15.73 -14.78 6.64
CA ALA A 196 16.36 -13.80 5.75
C ALA A 196 17.52 -13.05 6.44
N ALA A 197 17.35 -12.67 7.70
CA ALA A 197 18.40 -12.03 8.49
C ALA A 197 19.71 -12.79 8.55
N LYS A 198 19.68 -14.14 8.46
CA LYS A 198 20.87 -15.01 8.49
C LYS A 198 21.61 -15.06 7.15
N ALA A 199 20.96 -14.64 6.07
CA ALA A 199 21.48 -14.84 4.71
C ALA A 199 22.45 -13.75 4.23
N GLN A 200 22.66 -12.69 5.00
CA GLN A 200 23.53 -11.54 4.66
C GLN A 200 23.29 -10.95 3.26
N LYS A 201 22.03 -10.98 2.82
CA LYS A 201 21.57 -10.39 1.57
C LYS A 201 20.39 -9.49 1.84
N PRO A 202 20.24 -8.37 1.13
CA PRO A 202 19.07 -7.53 1.30
C PRO A 202 17.82 -8.32 0.93
N PHE A 203 16.72 -8.07 1.65
CA PHE A 203 15.43 -8.68 1.38
C PHE A 203 14.34 -7.64 1.13
N MET A 204 13.32 -8.06 0.38
CA MET A 204 12.02 -7.41 0.33
C MET A 204 10.97 -8.41 0.83
N ALA A 205 10.35 -8.10 1.95
CA ALA A 205 9.18 -8.81 2.47
C ALA A 205 7.92 -8.00 2.15
N PHE A 206 7.04 -8.53 1.30
CA PHE A 206 5.75 -7.94 0.97
C PHE A 206 4.66 -8.66 1.77
N VAL A 207 4.16 -8.00 2.81
CA VAL A 207 3.12 -8.52 3.71
C VAL A 207 1.82 -7.80 3.38
N SER A 208 0.93 -8.49 2.68
CA SER A 208 -0.28 -7.91 2.12
C SER A 208 -1.53 -8.49 2.79
N PHE A 209 -1.99 -7.80 3.82
CA PHE A 209 -3.18 -8.18 4.57
C PHE A 209 -4.45 -8.04 3.73
N THR A 210 -5.44 -8.88 4.02
CA THR A 210 -6.79 -8.78 3.45
C THR A 210 -7.74 -7.98 4.36
N SER A 211 -7.36 -7.73 5.61
CA SER A 211 -8.09 -6.86 6.54
C SER A 211 -7.75 -5.38 6.27
N PRO A 212 -8.71 -4.46 6.52
CA PRO A 212 -10.08 -4.66 7.00
C PRO A 212 -11.15 -4.82 5.91
N HIS A 213 -10.82 -5.34 4.70
CA HIS A 213 -11.81 -5.64 3.65
C HIS A 213 -12.89 -6.61 4.17
N ASP A 214 -14.12 -6.48 3.70
CA ASP A 214 -15.19 -7.43 4.02
C ASP A 214 -14.87 -8.88 3.54
N PRO A 215 -15.48 -9.92 4.11
CA PRO A 215 -16.54 -9.91 5.13
C PRO A 215 -16.02 -9.44 6.49
N ARG A 216 -16.78 -8.54 7.15
CA ARG A 216 -16.39 -8.04 8.46
C ARG A 216 -16.70 -9.09 9.51
N ASN A 217 -15.73 -9.96 9.76
CA ASN A 217 -15.87 -11.02 10.76
C ASN A 217 -15.88 -10.42 12.16
N GLN A 218 -16.86 -10.87 12.97
CA GLN A 218 -16.85 -10.53 14.38
C GLN A 218 -15.75 -11.29 15.10
N LEU A 219 -14.77 -10.55 15.63
CA LEU A 219 -13.66 -11.09 16.40
C LEU A 219 -13.99 -10.92 17.89
N PRO A 220 -14.13 -12.03 18.68
CA PRO A 220 -14.65 -11.96 20.06
C PRO A 220 -13.90 -11.00 20.98
N ASP A 221 -12.57 -10.90 20.85
CA ASP A 221 -11.74 -10.04 21.70
C ASP A 221 -11.89 -8.56 21.35
N TYR A 222 -12.11 -8.24 20.06
CA TYR A 222 -12.31 -6.88 19.59
C TYR A 222 -13.76 -6.43 19.69
N GLY A 223 -14.74 -7.33 19.59
CA GLY A 223 -16.16 -7.02 19.80
C GLY A 223 -16.48 -6.51 21.21
N LYS A 224 -15.66 -6.87 22.21
CA LYS A 224 -15.76 -6.28 23.57
C LYS A 224 -15.23 -4.85 23.62
N LYS A 225 -14.28 -4.50 22.75
CA LYS A 225 -13.62 -3.20 22.68
C LYS A 225 -14.48 -2.15 21.97
N TYR A 226 -15.18 -2.55 20.93
CA TYR A 226 -16.00 -1.67 20.10
C TYR A 226 -17.49 -1.91 20.33
N LYS A 227 -18.12 -1.05 21.14
CA LYS A 227 -19.59 -1.07 21.33
C LYS A 227 -20.21 -0.11 20.31
N ALA A 228 -21.07 -0.60 19.44
CA ALA A 228 -21.69 0.17 18.37
C ALA A 228 -22.24 1.52 18.83
N LYS A 229 -22.99 1.54 19.93
CA LYS A 229 -23.60 2.75 20.51
C LYS A 229 -22.63 3.87 20.92
N ASP A 230 -21.34 3.52 21.13
CA ASP A 230 -20.32 4.46 21.58
C ASP A 230 -19.52 5.05 20.38
N ILE A 231 -19.76 4.54 19.15
CA ILE A 231 -19.06 4.97 17.95
C ILE A 231 -19.65 6.28 17.42
N ILE A 232 -18.79 7.25 17.22
CA ILE A 232 -19.15 8.53 16.61
C ILE A 232 -19.22 8.34 15.09
N LEU A 233 -20.36 8.65 14.51
CA LEU A 233 -20.58 8.60 13.06
C LEU A 233 -19.72 9.63 12.31
N PRO A 234 -19.37 9.38 11.05
CA PRO A 234 -18.76 10.40 10.19
C PRO A 234 -19.61 11.69 10.11
N THR A 235 -18.98 12.84 10.15
CA THR A 235 -19.69 14.13 10.14
C THR A 235 -20.51 14.39 8.87
N ASN A 236 -20.12 13.72 7.77
CA ASN A 236 -20.81 13.76 6.48
C ASN A 236 -21.64 12.48 6.22
N PHE A 237 -22.05 11.77 7.29
CA PHE A 237 -22.99 10.65 7.17
C PHE A 237 -24.30 11.11 6.54
N LEU A 238 -24.77 10.33 5.56
CA LEU A 238 -26.11 10.44 4.99
C LEU A 238 -26.76 9.05 4.94
N PRO A 239 -28.10 8.95 5.09
CA PRO A 239 -28.80 7.66 4.94
C PRO A 239 -28.64 7.03 3.56
N GLN A 240 -28.51 7.83 2.54
CA GLN A 240 -28.30 7.42 1.15
C GLN A 240 -27.58 8.52 0.38
N HIS A 241 -26.93 8.13 -0.72
CA HIS A 241 -26.29 9.10 -1.64
C HIS A 241 -27.33 9.97 -2.35
N PRO A 242 -27.09 11.28 -2.50
CA PRO A 242 -28.13 12.22 -2.97
C PRO A 242 -28.43 12.17 -4.47
N PHE A 243 -27.62 11.50 -5.25
CA PHE A 243 -27.80 11.33 -6.70
C PHE A 243 -27.20 10.01 -7.19
N ASP A 244 -27.55 9.62 -8.40
CA ASP A 244 -26.95 8.43 -9.03
C ASP A 244 -25.52 8.73 -9.48
N ASN A 245 -24.54 8.07 -8.86
CA ASN A 245 -23.12 8.15 -9.16
C ASN A 245 -22.65 7.06 -10.13
N GLY A 246 -23.58 6.20 -10.62
CA GLY A 246 -23.33 5.07 -11.51
C GLY A 246 -23.04 3.75 -10.79
N GLU A 247 -22.92 3.72 -9.45
CA GLU A 247 -22.48 2.56 -8.68
C GLU A 247 -23.32 2.25 -7.43
N LEU A 248 -24.57 2.75 -7.37
CA LEU A 248 -25.43 2.56 -6.19
C LEU A 248 -25.98 1.13 -6.04
N ALA A 249 -25.94 0.32 -7.10
CA ALA A 249 -26.46 -1.04 -7.11
C ALA A 249 -25.39 -2.13 -6.93
N ILE A 250 -24.13 -1.75 -6.73
CA ILE A 250 -23.02 -2.71 -6.60
C ILE A 250 -23.09 -3.49 -5.29
N ARG A 251 -22.35 -4.60 -5.23
CA ARG A 251 -22.30 -5.49 -4.06
C ARG A 251 -21.99 -4.73 -2.77
N ASP A 252 -21.02 -3.85 -2.79
CA ASP A 252 -20.54 -3.15 -1.58
C ASP A 252 -21.64 -2.28 -0.97
N GLU A 253 -22.44 -1.61 -1.79
CA GLU A 253 -23.60 -0.83 -1.33
C GLU A 253 -24.73 -1.72 -0.80
N GLN A 254 -24.79 -3.00 -1.22
CA GLN A 254 -25.82 -3.97 -0.79
C GLN A 254 -25.45 -4.74 0.49
N ILE A 255 -24.24 -4.57 1.04
CA ILE A 255 -23.87 -5.12 2.36
C ILE A 255 -24.80 -4.54 3.43
N LEU A 256 -25.10 -3.24 3.34
CA LEU A 256 -26.12 -2.55 4.15
C LEU A 256 -26.91 -1.63 3.20
N PRO A 257 -28.03 -2.12 2.61
CA PRO A 257 -28.77 -1.37 1.60
C PRO A 257 -29.32 -0.03 2.12
N PRO A 258 -29.31 1.04 1.28
CA PRO A 258 -29.90 2.31 1.64
C PRO A 258 -31.45 2.23 1.67
N PRO A 259 -32.17 3.11 2.46
CA PRO A 259 -31.59 4.11 3.36
C PRO A 259 -31.05 3.48 4.65
N ARG A 260 -29.87 3.90 5.07
CA ARG A 260 -29.18 3.40 6.27
C ARG A 260 -29.51 4.23 7.49
N THR A 261 -29.67 3.58 8.64
CA THR A 261 -29.77 4.30 9.92
C THR A 261 -28.39 4.48 10.55
N GLY A 262 -28.27 5.46 11.45
CA GLY A 262 -27.04 5.65 12.21
C GLY A 262 -26.66 4.43 13.05
N GLU A 263 -27.65 3.76 13.66
CA GLU A 263 -27.46 2.57 14.48
C GLU A 263 -26.89 1.39 13.67
N GLN A 264 -27.48 1.12 12.50
CA GLN A 264 -26.96 0.08 11.58
C GLN A 264 -25.52 0.37 11.17
N LEU A 265 -25.22 1.63 10.87
CA LEU A 265 -23.85 2.01 10.48
C LEU A 265 -22.88 1.89 11.65
N GLN A 266 -23.29 2.22 12.88
CA GLN A 266 -22.46 2.03 14.07
C GLN A 266 -22.10 0.56 14.30
N GLU A 267 -23.02 -0.37 14.02
CA GLU A 267 -22.76 -1.82 14.07
C GLU A 267 -21.68 -2.22 13.06
N GLU A 268 -21.80 -1.75 11.80
CA GLU A 268 -20.80 -2.01 10.75
C GLU A 268 -19.43 -1.38 11.07
N LEU A 269 -19.41 -0.15 11.59
CA LEU A 269 -18.19 0.52 12.02
C LEU A 269 -17.51 -0.22 13.19
N ALA A 270 -18.29 -0.78 14.13
CA ALA A 270 -17.73 -1.57 15.22
C ALA A 270 -16.97 -2.80 14.71
N LEU A 271 -17.53 -3.50 13.73
CA LEU A 271 -16.86 -4.63 13.08
C LEU A 271 -15.61 -4.19 12.30
N TYR A 272 -15.73 -3.11 11.53
CA TYR A 272 -14.62 -2.55 10.75
C TYR A 272 -13.44 -2.14 11.64
N TYR A 273 -13.70 -1.38 12.73
CA TYR A 273 -12.64 -0.98 13.68
C TYR A 273 -12.07 -2.17 14.46
N GLY A 274 -12.88 -3.21 14.68
CA GLY A 274 -12.40 -4.48 15.23
C GLY A 274 -11.34 -5.12 14.34
N MET A 275 -11.58 -5.17 13.02
CA MET A 275 -10.61 -5.69 12.03
C MET A 275 -9.40 -4.79 11.85
N VAL A 276 -9.58 -3.46 11.92
CA VAL A 276 -8.47 -2.51 11.91
C VAL A 276 -7.54 -2.74 13.10
N SER A 277 -8.07 -2.90 14.32
CA SER A 277 -7.25 -3.18 15.51
C SER A 277 -6.61 -4.56 15.48
N GLU A 278 -7.26 -5.54 14.86
CA GLU A 278 -6.68 -6.87 14.69
C GLU A 278 -5.47 -6.81 13.76
N VAL A 279 -5.58 -6.19 12.58
CA VAL A 279 -4.45 -6.08 11.66
C VAL A 279 -3.32 -5.21 12.24
N ASP A 280 -3.64 -4.18 13.03
CA ASP A 280 -2.64 -3.39 13.77
C ASP A 280 -1.83 -4.27 14.73
N GLU A 281 -2.48 -5.18 15.46
CA GLU A 281 -1.79 -6.13 16.35
C GLU A 281 -0.87 -7.07 15.54
N GLN A 282 -1.32 -7.58 14.39
CA GLN A 282 -0.47 -8.43 13.55
C GLN A 282 0.72 -7.67 12.97
N ILE A 283 0.54 -6.41 12.59
CA ILE A 283 1.65 -5.52 12.20
C ILE A 283 2.66 -5.40 13.36
N GLY A 284 2.18 -5.18 14.59
CA GLY A 284 3.03 -5.13 15.78
C GLY A 284 3.85 -6.41 15.98
N ARG A 285 3.26 -7.60 15.74
CA ARG A 285 3.98 -8.89 15.80
C ARG A 285 5.10 -8.96 14.76
N VAL A 286 4.84 -8.54 13.54
CA VAL A 286 5.84 -8.53 12.46
C VAL A 286 6.98 -7.55 12.79
N LEU A 287 6.67 -6.36 13.31
CA LEU A 287 7.67 -5.37 13.72
C LEU A 287 8.54 -5.88 14.86
N ASN A 288 7.95 -6.49 15.89
CA ASN A 288 8.68 -7.10 17.00
C ASN A 288 9.62 -8.22 16.53
N ALA A 289 9.20 -9.01 15.53
CA ALA A 289 10.04 -10.03 14.93
C ALA A 289 11.22 -9.42 14.15
N LEU A 290 10.99 -8.33 13.40
CA LEU A 290 12.07 -7.59 12.75
C LEU A 290 13.08 -7.05 13.77
N ASP A 291 12.61 -6.47 14.88
CA ASP A 291 13.45 -5.98 15.97
C ASP A 291 14.31 -7.11 16.58
N ALA A 292 13.72 -8.27 16.80
CA ALA A 292 14.41 -9.44 17.33
C ALA A 292 15.51 -9.98 16.40
N THR A 293 15.46 -9.69 15.11
CA THR A 293 16.55 -10.05 14.17
C THR A 293 17.74 -9.11 14.23
N GLY A 294 17.60 -7.91 14.80
CA GLY A 294 18.61 -6.85 14.79
C GLY A 294 18.70 -6.10 13.45
N GLU A 295 17.80 -6.36 12.49
CA GLU A 295 17.83 -5.76 11.15
C GLU A 295 17.01 -4.45 11.04
N ARG A 296 16.36 -3.98 12.13
CA ARG A 296 15.49 -2.79 12.11
C ARG A 296 16.21 -1.57 11.53
N GLU A 297 17.43 -1.27 11.99
CA GLU A 297 18.21 -0.12 11.58
C GLU A 297 18.74 -0.18 10.12
N ARG A 298 18.54 -1.31 9.46
CA ARG A 298 18.89 -1.54 8.05
C ARG A 298 17.66 -1.76 7.17
N THR A 299 16.45 -1.62 7.72
CA THR A 299 15.20 -1.93 7.05
C THR A 299 14.38 -0.68 6.80
N VAL A 300 14.09 -0.39 5.55
CA VAL A 300 13.06 0.57 5.15
C VAL A 300 11.71 -0.07 5.37
N ILE A 301 10.83 0.59 6.12
CA ILE A 301 9.47 0.12 6.38
C ILE A 301 8.50 1.03 5.63
N VAL A 302 7.63 0.41 4.84
CA VAL A 302 6.50 1.07 4.17
C VAL A 302 5.21 0.53 4.76
N PHE A 303 4.30 1.41 5.15
CA PHE A 303 2.92 1.07 5.45
C PHE A 303 1.99 1.86 4.53
N ALA A 304 1.02 1.18 3.91
CA ALA A 304 0.02 1.81 3.07
C ALA A 304 -1.26 0.95 2.98
N SER A 305 -2.36 1.56 2.49
CA SER A 305 -3.55 0.84 2.01
C SER A 305 -3.63 0.89 0.49
N ASP A 306 -4.18 -0.14 -0.13
CA ASP A 306 -4.38 -0.17 -1.60
C ASP A 306 -5.49 0.76 -2.08
N ASN A 307 -6.52 0.96 -1.27
CA ASN A 307 -7.57 1.98 -1.41
C ASN A 307 -8.26 2.19 -0.06
N GLY A 308 -9.12 3.19 0.01
CA GLY A 308 -10.02 3.40 1.12
C GLY A 308 -11.39 2.77 0.88
N LEU A 309 -12.36 3.13 1.73
CA LEU A 309 -13.72 2.58 1.72
C LEU A 309 -14.69 3.62 2.32
N ALA A 310 -15.89 3.77 1.80
CA ALA A 310 -16.94 4.50 2.51
C ALA A 310 -17.50 3.68 3.67
N MET A 311 -17.70 4.33 4.79
CA MET A 311 -18.40 3.80 5.96
C MET A 311 -19.46 4.82 6.39
N GLY A 312 -20.41 5.10 5.46
CA GLY A 312 -21.52 6.04 5.66
C GLY A 312 -21.25 7.46 5.16
N GLN A 313 -20.00 7.81 4.86
CA GLN A 313 -19.67 9.12 4.30
C GLN A 313 -20.41 9.32 2.97
N ASN A 314 -21.01 10.51 2.80
CA ASN A 314 -21.77 10.88 1.60
C ASN A 314 -22.92 9.91 1.23
N GLY A 315 -23.37 9.09 2.20
CA GLY A 315 -24.43 8.09 1.96
C GLY A 315 -23.98 6.85 1.22
N LEU A 316 -22.67 6.54 1.22
CA LEU A 316 -22.06 5.38 0.57
C LEU A 316 -21.50 4.39 1.59
N LEU A 317 -21.31 3.13 1.16
CA LEU A 317 -20.68 2.06 1.94
C LEU A 317 -19.55 1.38 1.15
N GLY A 318 -19.50 1.56 -0.15
CA GLY A 318 -18.52 1.02 -1.07
C GLY A 318 -17.34 1.96 -1.32
N LYS A 319 -16.46 1.53 -2.21
CA LYS A 319 -15.24 2.24 -2.60
C LYS A 319 -15.26 2.80 -4.02
N GLN A 320 -16.31 2.51 -4.78
CA GLN A 320 -16.43 2.82 -6.21
C GLN A 320 -16.82 4.29 -6.43
N SER A 321 -15.98 5.17 -5.93
CA SER A 321 -16.14 6.62 -6.04
C SER A 321 -14.80 7.35 -6.01
N LEU A 322 -14.79 8.61 -6.40
CA LEU A 322 -13.59 9.46 -6.34
C LEU A 322 -13.56 10.39 -5.11
N TYR A 323 -14.35 10.10 -4.08
CA TYR A 323 -14.28 10.81 -2.80
C TYR A 323 -13.01 10.46 -2.02
N GLU A 324 -12.64 11.31 -1.05
CA GLU A 324 -11.46 11.11 -0.19
C GLU A 324 -11.45 9.76 0.50
N HIS A 325 -12.60 9.32 1.03
CA HIS A 325 -12.73 8.03 1.73
C HIS A 325 -12.39 6.81 0.87
N SER A 326 -12.45 6.93 -0.48
CA SER A 326 -12.19 5.81 -1.41
C SER A 326 -10.80 5.88 -2.03
N VAL A 327 -10.39 7.04 -2.52
CA VAL A 327 -9.13 7.19 -3.26
C VAL A 327 -7.99 7.78 -2.44
N GLY A 328 -8.28 8.44 -1.32
CA GLY A 328 -7.29 8.87 -0.34
C GLY A 328 -6.85 7.69 0.53
N VAL A 329 -5.56 7.43 0.62
CA VAL A 329 -5.01 6.26 1.33
C VAL A 329 -3.97 6.69 2.36
N PRO A 330 -3.88 5.99 3.51
CA PRO A 330 -2.78 6.18 4.43
C PRO A 330 -1.49 5.68 3.78
N MET A 331 -0.41 6.44 3.93
CA MET A 331 0.92 6.05 3.50
C MET A 331 1.99 6.65 4.40
N LEU A 332 2.94 5.84 4.82
CA LEU A 332 4.14 6.30 5.50
C LEU A 332 5.37 5.50 5.06
N ILE A 333 6.54 6.12 5.22
CA ILE A 333 7.84 5.51 4.96
C ILE A 333 8.75 5.79 6.15
N ILE A 334 9.37 4.75 6.68
CA ILE A 334 10.49 4.84 7.63
C ILE A 334 11.75 4.43 6.87
N ASP A 335 12.66 5.36 6.64
CA ASP A 335 14.03 5.05 6.24
C ASP A 335 14.94 5.36 7.43
N PRO A 336 15.54 4.36 8.08
CA PRO A 336 16.37 4.59 9.28
C PRO A 336 17.59 5.48 9.00
N ARG A 337 17.96 5.66 7.73
CA ARG A 337 19.04 6.57 7.31
C ARG A 337 18.55 8.01 7.13
N SER A 338 17.24 8.24 7.15
CA SER A 338 16.64 9.58 7.05
C SER A 338 16.90 10.36 8.34
N LYS A 339 17.08 11.68 8.19
CA LYS A 339 17.15 12.61 9.33
C LYS A 339 15.78 13.09 9.81
N LYS A 340 14.71 12.75 9.08
CA LYS A 340 13.32 13.14 9.39
C LYS A 340 12.62 12.00 10.08
N HIS A 341 12.14 12.25 11.30
CA HIS A 341 11.35 11.31 12.08
C HIS A 341 10.08 12.01 12.56
N GLY A 342 8.95 11.28 12.58
CA GLY A 342 7.66 11.80 13.03
C GLY A 342 7.14 12.98 12.22
N PHE A 343 7.53 13.10 10.96
CA PHE A 343 7.20 14.24 10.10
C PHE A 343 5.96 13.93 9.25
N LYS A 344 5.07 14.91 9.11
CA LYS A 344 3.92 14.83 8.20
C LYS A 344 4.12 15.79 7.04
N THR A 345 3.88 15.32 5.82
CA THR A 345 3.87 16.15 4.60
C THR A 345 2.51 16.09 3.93
N ASP A 346 2.05 17.21 3.41
CA ASP A 346 0.84 17.34 2.60
C ASP A 346 1.14 17.45 1.09
N ALA A 347 2.37 17.10 0.69
CA ALA A 347 2.73 17.00 -0.72
C ALA A 347 1.82 15.99 -1.43
N LEU A 348 1.31 16.38 -2.59
CA LEU A 348 0.48 15.52 -3.42
C LEU A 348 1.30 14.37 -3.99
N CYS A 349 0.87 13.13 -3.77
CA CYS A 349 1.52 11.94 -4.31
C CYS A 349 0.51 10.85 -4.66
N TYR A 350 0.93 9.96 -5.54
CA TYR A 350 0.21 8.73 -5.83
C TYR A 350 0.82 7.55 -5.08
N LEU A 351 0.02 6.53 -4.79
CA LEU A 351 0.50 5.30 -4.16
C LEU A 351 1.59 4.60 -5.00
N TYR A 352 1.48 4.65 -6.31
CA TYR A 352 2.46 4.02 -7.22
C TYR A 352 3.82 4.78 -7.29
N ASP A 353 3.94 5.96 -6.68
CA ASP A 353 5.21 6.67 -6.49
C ASP A 353 6.15 5.89 -5.55
N LEU A 354 5.64 4.94 -4.78
CA LEU A 354 6.45 4.03 -3.97
C LEU A 354 7.43 3.19 -4.80
N TYR A 355 7.07 2.82 -6.02
CA TYR A 355 7.99 2.06 -6.90
C TYR A 355 9.31 2.81 -7.14
N PRO A 356 9.31 3.99 -7.80
CA PRO A 356 10.55 4.72 -8.04
C PRO A 356 11.24 5.16 -6.74
N THR A 357 10.47 5.41 -5.68
CA THR A 357 11.02 5.79 -4.37
C THR A 357 11.87 4.67 -3.78
N LEU A 358 11.38 3.44 -3.78
CA LEU A 358 12.12 2.30 -3.23
C LEU A 358 13.32 1.93 -4.10
N CYS A 359 13.24 2.10 -5.42
CA CYS A 359 14.41 1.98 -6.29
C CYS A 359 15.49 3.02 -5.94
N ASP A 360 15.13 4.29 -5.79
CA ASP A 360 16.05 5.38 -5.42
C ASP A 360 16.69 5.16 -4.03
N ILE A 361 15.89 4.73 -3.06
CA ILE A 361 16.36 4.41 -1.71
C ILE A 361 17.37 3.24 -1.74
N ALA A 362 17.10 2.25 -2.58
CA ALA A 362 17.96 1.06 -2.76
C ALA A 362 19.18 1.32 -3.67
N GLY A 363 19.29 2.49 -4.29
CA GLY A 363 20.35 2.80 -5.27
C GLY A 363 20.24 1.95 -6.54
N ILE A 364 19.02 1.66 -6.98
CA ILE A 364 18.71 0.81 -8.14
C ILE A 364 18.11 1.68 -9.24
N GLU A 365 18.49 1.40 -10.48
CA GLU A 365 17.94 2.09 -11.64
C GLU A 365 16.42 1.94 -11.73
N ILE A 366 15.72 3.05 -11.93
CA ILE A 366 14.28 3.09 -12.16
C ILE A 366 14.02 2.73 -13.64
N PRO A 367 13.27 1.67 -13.96
CA PRO A 367 12.96 1.33 -15.34
C PRO A 367 12.27 2.48 -16.08
N ALA A 368 12.65 2.72 -17.33
CA ALA A 368 12.07 3.79 -18.16
C ALA A 368 10.56 3.66 -18.37
N SER A 369 10.00 2.50 -18.08
CA SER A 369 8.56 2.24 -18.14
C SER A 369 7.78 2.76 -16.92
N VAL A 370 8.44 3.14 -15.84
CA VAL A 370 7.85 3.70 -14.63
C VAL A 370 7.50 5.17 -14.86
N THR A 371 6.28 5.56 -14.53
CA THR A 371 5.78 6.95 -14.68
C THR A 371 5.56 7.65 -13.33
N GLY A 372 5.66 6.89 -12.23
CA GLY A 372 5.69 7.43 -10.87
C GLY A 372 6.89 8.36 -10.63
N VAL A 373 6.79 9.20 -9.62
CA VAL A 373 7.83 10.16 -9.21
C VAL A 373 8.39 9.75 -7.85
N SER A 374 9.72 9.69 -7.72
CA SER A 374 10.34 9.34 -6.44
C SER A 374 10.01 10.36 -5.35
N LEU A 375 9.60 9.86 -4.19
CA LEU A 375 9.31 10.64 -2.99
C LEU A 375 10.60 10.91 -2.16
N LYS A 376 11.74 10.37 -2.56
CA LYS A 376 13.01 10.53 -1.82
C LYS A 376 13.37 11.99 -1.55
N PRO A 377 13.17 12.97 -2.46
CA PRO A 377 13.42 14.38 -2.15
C PRO A 377 12.56 14.94 -1.00
N LEU A 378 11.32 14.43 -0.83
CA LEU A 378 10.47 14.77 0.33
C LEU A 378 11.01 14.14 1.63
N LEU A 379 11.46 12.88 1.56
CA LEU A 379 12.06 12.18 2.70
C LEU A 379 13.36 12.87 3.16
N GLU A 380 14.17 13.34 2.24
CA GLU A 380 15.41 14.08 2.52
C GLU A 380 15.16 15.54 2.90
N GLY A 381 13.96 16.08 2.59
CA GLY A 381 13.59 17.47 2.85
C GLY A 381 14.27 18.48 1.93
N THR A 382 14.65 18.03 0.75
CA THR A 382 15.21 18.89 -0.30
C THR A 382 14.12 19.61 -1.11
N THR A 383 12.89 19.13 -1.02
CA THR A 383 11.68 19.81 -1.51
C THR A 383 10.49 19.52 -0.59
N ASP A 384 9.46 20.33 -0.68
CA ASP A 384 8.16 20.15 -0.02
C ASP A 384 7.03 19.83 -1.01
N LYS A 385 7.35 19.81 -2.32
CA LYS A 385 6.37 19.60 -3.38
C LYS A 385 6.98 18.83 -4.55
N LEU A 386 6.20 17.88 -5.12
CA LEU A 386 6.58 17.09 -6.30
C LEU A 386 5.65 17.33 -7.49
N ARG A 387 4.39 17.68 -7.26
CA ARG A 387 3.40 17.93 -8.31
C ARG A 387 2.40 19.00 -7.88
N ASP A 388 1.77 19.64 -8.86
CA ASP A 388 0.80 20.71 -8.63
C ASP A 388 -0.62 20.20 -8.45
N ASP A 389 -0.91 19.02 -8.98
CA ASP A 389 -2.26 18.46 -8.99
C ASP A 389 -2.24 16.92 -8.99
N ILE A 390 -3.42 16.35 -8.71
CA ILE A 390 -3.72 14.92 -8.80
C ILE A 390 -4.93 14.75 -9.70
N PHE A 391 -4.80 13.95 -10.76
CA PHE A 391 -5.91 13.54 -11.61
C PHE A 391 -6.36 12.12 -11.24
N LEU A 392 -7.68 11.93 -11.15
CA LEU A 392 -8.28 10.65 -10.76
C LEU A 392 -9.35 10.25 -11.80
N ALA A 393 -9.47 8.95 -12.05
CA ALA A 393 -10.47 8.41 -12.95
C ALA A 393 -11.15 7.17 -12.34
N TYR A 394 -12.46 7.08 -12.50
CA TYR A 394 -13.18 5.86 -12.20
C TYR A 394 -14.10 5.50 -13.36
N SER A 395 -13.89 4.28 -13.91
CA SER A 395 -14.61 3.80 -15.08
C SER A 395 -14.61 4.85 -16.22
N ASN A 396 -15.66 4.93 -17.00
CA ASN A 396 -15.95 6.03 -17.92
C ASN A 396 -16.88 7.11 -17.32
N GLN A 397 -17.27 6.96 -16.05
CA GLN A 397 -18.33 7.73 -15.40
C GLN A 397 -17.83 8.88 -14.53
N GLN A 398 -16.66 8.75 -13.91
CA GLN A 398 -16.21 9.75 -12.94
C GLN A 398 -14.78 10.22 -13.26
N ARG A 399 -14.57 11.54 -13.15
CA ARG A 399 -13.24 12.16 -13.22
C ARG A 399 -13.10 13.15 -12.07
N ALA A 400 -11.90 13.25 -11.51
CA ALA A 400 -11.63 14.27 -10.51
C ALA A 400 -10.26 14.90 -10.69
N LEU A 401 -10.16 16.16 -10.27
CA LEU A 401 -8.93 16.92 -10.20
C LEU A 401 -8.79 17.48 -8.78
N ILE A 402 -7.63 17.25 -8.17
CA ILE A 402 -7.24 17.86 -6.92
C ILE A 402 -6.14 18.87 -7.23
N LYS A 403 -6.36 20.12 -6.88
CA LYS A 403 -5.37 21.19 -7.03
C LYS A 403 -5.46 22.12 -5.83
N ASP A 404 -4.31 22.46 -5.26
CA ASP A 404 -4.23 23.20 -4.00
C ASP A 404 -5.11 22.53 -2.92
N ASP A 405 -6.10 23.21 -2.38
CA ASP A 405 -7.00 22.70 -1.35
C ASP A 405 -8.38 22.29 -1.90
N TYR A 406 -8.53 22.24 -3.20
CA TYR A 406 -9.82 21.96 -3.83
C TYR A 406 -9.80 20.62 -4.56
N LYS A 407 -10.94 19.91 -4.48
CA LYS A 407 -11.24 18.73 -5.27
C LYS A 407 -12.50 18.95 -6.07
N TYR A 408 -12.38 18.89 -7.39
CA TYR A 408 -13.49 18.93 -8.32
C TYR A 408 -13.77 17.50 -8.80
N ILE A 409 -15.02 17.09 -8.79
CA ILE A 409 -15.47 15.78 -9.31
C ILE A 409 -16.58 16.02 -10.31
N ILE A 410 -16.48 15.38 -11.48
CA ILE A 410 -17.52 15.35 -12.50
C ILE A 410 -17.97 13.89 -12.70
N TYR A 411 -19.26 13.71 -12.71
CA TYR A 411 -19.95 12.47 -13.02
C TYR A 411 -20.67 12.59 -14.38
N ASN A 412 -20.60 11.52 -15.17
CA ASN A 412 -21.39 11.38 -16.38
C ASN A 412 -22.06 9.99 -16.36
N VAL A 413 -23.25 9.93 -15.81
CA VAL A 413 -24.02 8.69 -15.69
C VAL A 413 -25.17 8.74 -16.70
N GLU A 414 -25.12 7.87 -17.71
CA GLU A 414 -26.11 7.79 -18.79
C GLU A 414 -26.40 9.15 -19.47
N GLY A 415 -25.35 9.98 -19.60
CA GLY A 415 -25.45 11.31 -20.22
C GLY A 415 -25.90 12.43 -19.25
N LYS A 416 -26.27 12.10 -18.02
CA LYS A 416 -26.54 13.10 -16.97
C LYS A 416 -25.24 13.53 -16.32
N ILE A 417 -24.96 14.83 -16.40
CA ILE A 417 -23.78 15.42 -15.78
C ILE A 417 -24.12 15.91 -14.36
N THR A 418 -23.29 15.55 -13.40
CA THR A 418 -23.32 16.09 -12.04
C THR A 418 -21.91 16.54 -11.66
N GLU A 419 -21.80 17.69 -11.04
CA GLU A 419 -20.52 18.31 -10.67
C GLU A 419 -20.50 18.62 -9.18
N GLN A 420 -19.34 18.42 -8.55
CA GLN A 420 -19.12 18.75 -7.14
C GLN A 420 -17.75 19.40 -6.96
N LEU A 421 -17.69 20.42 -6.09
CA LEU A 421 -16.44 21.08 -5.70
C LEU A 421 -16.34 21.06 -4.18
N PHE A 422 -15.24 20.51 -3.68
CA PHE A 422 -14.95 20.41 -2.26
C PHE A 422 -13.72 21.25 -1.90
N ASN A 423 -13.77 21.88 -0.72
CA ASN A 423 -12.60 22.42 -0.07
C ASN A 423 -12.12 21.37 0.96
N LEU A 424 -10.95 20.78 0.73
CA LEU A 424 -10.40 19.69 1.53
C LEU A 424 -9.84 20.13 2.90
N LYS A 425 -9.79 21.46 3.18
CA LYS A 425 -9.39 22.02 4.49
C LYS A 425 -10.56 22.37 5.42
N LYS A 426 -11.79 22.20 4.98
CA LYS A 426 -12.98 22.64 5.74
C LYS A 426 -13.87 21.49 6.16
#